data_e11715905e3797ee49f3614bc5abc772
#
_entry.id   e11715905e3797ee49f3614bc5abc772
#
_cell.length_a   1.000
_cell.length_b   1.000
_cell.length_c   1.000
_cell.angle_alpha   90.00
_cell.angle_beta   90.00
_cell.angle_gamma   90.00
#
_symmetry.space_group_name_H-M   'P 1'
#
loop_
_entity.id
_entity.type
_entity.pdbx_description
1 polymer ?
#
loop_
_entity_poly.entity_id
_entity_poly.type
_entity_poly.pdbx_seq_one_letter_code
_entity_poly.pdbx_strand_id
1 'polypeptide(L)'
;MKKYILTILLIIPLSIQSQNFRGLDKSPMDQAKFPISSRVTDKVAVITYSRPQLNNRSFRDIVPLNKVWRTGANEATQIRLYSDITIDDKKIPAGTYTLFTIPEENEITVIINSAINIWGAYSYKSEKDIIRVKVPLVKSDELSL
;
A
#
# COMPACT_ATOMS: atom_id res chain seq x y z
N MET A 1 -32.18 -43.50 53.84
CA MET A 1 -32.06 -42.07 53.65
C MET A 1 -31.29 -41.84 52.35
N LYS A 2 -31.98 -41.46 51.25
CA LYS A 2 -31.34 -41.19 49.95
C LYS A 2 -30.88 -39.75 49.93
N LYS A 3 -29.56 -39.52 49.79
CA LYS A 3 -28.99 -38.19 49.63
C LYS A 3 -29.07 -37.81 48.17
N TYR A 4 -29.86 -36.79 47.81
CA TYR A 4 -29.92 -36.18 46.49
C TYR A 4 -28.77 -35.15 46.37
N ILE A 5 -27.79 -35.44 45.53
CA ILE A 5 -26.75 -34.48 45.17
C ILE A 5 -27.30 -33.60 44.06
N LEU A 6 -27.61 -32.34 44.38
CA LEU A 6 -28.02 -31.31 43.44
C LEU A 6 -26.81 -30.75 42.75
N THR A 7 -26.54 -31.15 41.50
CA THR A 7 -25.45 -30.57 40.69
C THR A 7 -25.96 -29.27 40.09
N ILE A 8 -25.56 -28.14 40.61
CA ILE A 8 -25.82 -26.84 40.01
C ILE A 8 -24.86 -26.66 38.83
N LEU A 9 -25.41 -26.75 37.63
CA LEU A 9 -24.69 -26.44 36.39
C LEU A 9 -24.55 -24.93 36.28
N LEU A 10 -23.35 -24.39 36.57
CA LEU A 10 -23.04 -22.97 36.46
C LEU A 10 -22.95 -22.59 34.96
N ILE A 11 -24.02 -22.05 34.39
CA ILE A 11 -24.02 -21.51 33.02
C ILE A 11 -23.31 -20.17 33.10
N ILE A 12 -22.02 -20.17 32.73
CA ILE A 12 -21.24 -18.93 32.53
C ILE A 12 -21.70 -18.33 31.20
N PRO A 13 -22.33 -17.14 31.17
CA PRO A 13 -22.62 -16.49 29.93
C PRO A 13 -21.29 -16.10 29.24
N LEU A 14 -20.95 -16.79 28.16
CA LEU A 14 -19.90 -16.38 27.23
C LEU A 14 -20.37 -15.07 26.59
N SER A 15 -19.94 -13.95 27.13
CA SER A 15 -20.13 -12.64 26.51
C SER A 15 -19.30 -12.63 25.24
N ILE A 16 -19.91 -12.95 24.10
CA ILE A 16 -19.31 -12.72 22.79
C ILE A 16 -19.28 -11.22 22.61
N GLN A 17 -18.16 -10.62 22.94
CA GLN A 17 -17.92 -9.21 22.61
C GLN A 17 -17.82 -9.14 21.09
N SER A 18 -18.86 -8.61 20.44
CA SER A 18 -18.82 -8.23 19.05
C SER A 18 -17.65 -7.27 18.84
N GLN A 19 -16.66 -7.65 18.03
CA GLN A 19 -15.60 -6.74 17.66
C GLN A 19 -16.19 -5.57 16.91
N ASN A 20 -15.97 -4.38 17.43
CA ASN A 20 -16.39 -3.15 16.75
C ASN A 20 -15.39 -2.91 15.60
N PHE A 21 -15.72 -3.39 14.41
CA PHE A 21 -14.89 -3.15 13.23
C PHE A 21 -14.91 -1.67 12.88
N ARG A 22 -13.73 -1.14 12.58
CA ARG A 22 -13.59 0.20 12.06
C ARG A 22 -14.38 0.32 10.76
N GLY A 23 -15.11 1.41 10.55
CA GLY A 23 -15.77 1.68 9.28
C GLY A 23 -14.79 1.69 8.11
N LEU A 24 -15.29 1.54 6.88
CA LEU A 24 -14.47 1.58 5.67
C LEU A 24 -13.71 2.92 5.58
N ASP A 25 -12.43 2.84 5.21
CA ASP A 25 -11.63 4.04 4.96
C ASP A 25 -12.15 4.77 3.71
N LYS A 26 -12.08 6.10 3.74
CA LYS A 26 -12.47 6.95 2.61
C LYS A 26 -11.50 6.87 1.43
N SER A 27 -10.28 6.40 1.67
CA SER A 27 -9.24 6.16 0.67
C SER A 27 -9.09 4.66 0.45
N PRO A 28 -9.90 4.04 -0.43
CA PRO A 28 -9.91 2.60 -0.59
C PRO A 28 -8.57 2.10 -1.13
N MET A 29 -8.15 0.93 -0.65
CA MET A 29 -6.98 0.25 -1.16
C MET A 29 -7.31 -0.45 -2.48
N ASP A 30 -6.38 -0.38 -3.43
CA ASP A 30 -6.51 -0.95 -4.76
C ASP A 30 -5.22 -1.66 -5.19
N GLN A 31 -5.28 -2.41 -6.27
CA GLN A 31 -4.14 -3.13 -6.82
C GLN A 31 -4.02 -2.98 -8.33
N ALA A 32 -2.83 -2.62 -8.80
CA ALA A 32 -2.42 -2.76 -10.19
C ALA A 32 -1.51 -3.98 -10.33
N LYS A 33 -1.71 -4.77 -11.40
CA LYS A 33 -1.00 -6.05 -11.61
C LYS A 33 -0.35 -6.11 -12.98
N PHE A 34 0.82 -6.69 -13.05
CA PHE A 34 1.48 -6.98 -14.34
C PHE A 34 1.87 -8.48 -14.41
N PRO A 35 1.55 -9.21 -15.46
CA PRO A 35 0.67 -8.81 -16.57
C PRO A 35 -0.76 -8.48 -16.13
N ILE A 36 -1.42 -7.55 -16.83
CA ILE A 36 -2.76 -7.02 -16.48
C ILE A 36 -3.83 -8.11 -16.55
N SER A 37 -3.74 -9.01 -17.56
CA SER A 37 -4.75 -10.03 -17.79
C SER A 37 -4.98 -10.92 -16.57
N SER A 38 -6.21 -11.03 -16.11
CA SER A 38 -6.61 -11.92 -15.02
C SER A 38 -6.42 -13.42 -15.33
N ARG A 39 -6.34 -13.77 -16.62
CA ARG A 39 -6.10 -15.16 -17.07
C ARG A 39 -4.64 -15.61 -16.90
N VAL A 40 -3.71 -14.66 -16.77
CA VAL A 40 -2.30 -14.96 -16.49
C VAL A 40 -2.11 -15.05 -14.99
N THR A 41 -1.86 -16.25 -14.50
CA THR A 41 -1.64 -16.54 -13.06
C THR A 41 -0.28 -16.08 -12.58
N ASP A 42 0.74 -16.24 -13.43
CA ASP A 42 2.14 -15.93 -13.11
C ASP A 42 2.36 -14.42 -13.22
N LYS A 43 2.10 -13.72 -12.14
CA LYS A 43 2.33 -12.27 -12.06
C LYS A 43 3.81 -11.99 -11.87
N VAL A 44 4.30 -10.95 -12.54
CA VAL A 44 5.66 -10.41 -12.35
C VAL A 44 5.66 -9.41 -11.19
N ALA A 45 4.65 -8.54 -11.16
CA ALA A 45 4.53 -7.52 -10.15
C ALA A 45 3.08 -7.23 -9.75
N VAL A 46 2.87 -6.88 -8.49
CA VAL A 46 1.62 -6.32 -7.97
C VAL A 46 1.95 -5.07 -7.16
N ILE A 47 1.31 -3.96 -7.51
CA ILE A 47 1.39 -2.70 -6.77
C ILE A 47 0.10 -2.56 -5.97
N THR A 48 0.22 -2.38 -4.65
CA THR A 48 -0.90 -2.12 -3.75
C THR A 48 -0.81 -0.70 -3.23
N TYR A 49 -1.86 0.08 -3.40
CA TYR A 49 -1.89 1.50 -3.06
C TYR A 49 -3.27 1.92 -2.58
N SER A 50 -3.34 2.97 -1.76
CA SER A 50 -4.61 3.59 -1.38
C SER A 50 -4.85 4.83 -2.23
N ARG A 51 -6.07 4.95 -2.79
CA ARG A 51 -6.44 6.09 -3.65
C ARG A 51 -6.79 7.31 -2.81
N PRO A 52 -6.00 8.41 -2.89
CA PRO A 52 -6.34 9.63 -2.17
C PRO A 52 -7.56 10.29 -2.79
N GLN A 53 -8.43 10.86 -1.95
CA GLN A 53 -9.55 11.70 -2.40
C GLN A 53 -9.19 13.17 -2.26
N LEU A 54 -9.53 13.96 -3.26
CA LEU A 54 -9.27 15.41 -3.25
C LEU A 54 -10.07 16.11 -2.15
N ASN A 55 -11.34 15.76 -1.95
CA ASN A 55 -12.20 16.37 -0.93
C ASN A 55 -12.14 17.92 -0.96
N ASN A 56 -12.35 18.50 -2.12
CA ASN A 56 -12.24 19.95 -2.40
C ASN A 56 -10.84 20.57 -2.22
N ARG A 57 -9.80 19.76 -2.04
CA ARG A 57 -8.39 20.20 -2.05
C ARG A 57 -7.85 20.20 -3.47
N SER A 58 -6.84 21.02 -3.74
CA SER A 58 -6.10 20.92 -4.99
C SER A 58 -5.24 19.64 -5.02
N PHE A 59 -4.87 19.21 -6.21
CA PHE A 59 -3.93 18.09 -6.37
C PHE A 59 -2.61 18.35 -5.62
N ARG A 60 -2.14 19.60 -5.64
CA ARG A 60 -0.90 20.02 -4.98
C ARG A 60 -0.95 20.00 -3.45
N ASP A 61 -2.14 20.07 -2.87
CA ASP A 61 -2.30 19.93 -1.41
C ASP A 61 -2.09 18.48 -0.94
N ILE A 62 -2.23 17.52 -1.86
CA ILE A 62 -2.07 16.09 -1.57
C ILE A 62 -0.72 15.59 -2.02
N VAL A 63 -0.26 16.02 -3.20
CA VAL A 63 0.97 15.56 -3.84
C VAL A 63 2.03 16.66 -3.73
N PRO A 64 2.94 16.55 -2.75
CA PRO A 64 3.95 17.58 -2.50
C PRO A 64 4.99 17.61 -3.63
N LEU A 65 5.34 18.79 -4.12
CA LEU A 65 6.45 18.97 -5.05
C LEU A 65 7.80 18.87 -4.33
N ASN A 66 8.78 18.28 -5.02
CA ASN A 66 10.18 18.21 -4.59
C ASN A 66 10.38 17.54 -3.21
N LYS A 67 9.41 16.71 -2.79
CA LYS A 67 9.47 15.99 -1.51
C LYS A 67 9.11 14.53 -1.73
N VAL A 68 9.68 13.67 -0.91
CA VAL A 68 9.30 12.25 -0.91
C VAL A 68 7.84 12.11 -0.53
N TRP A 69 7.09 11.45 -1.41
CA TRP A 69 5.68 11.17 -1.23
C TRP A 69 5.44 9.66 -1.20
N ARG A 70 4.50 9.23 -0.36
CA ARG A 70 4.10 7.83 -0.21
C ARG A 70 3.39 7.23 -1.44
N THR A 71 3.21 8.01 -2.51
CA THR A 71 2.58 7.61 -3.79
C THR A 71 1.15 7.08 -3.61
N GLY A 72 0.39 7.68 -2.69
CA GLY A 72 -0.97 7.25 -2.37
C GLY A 72 -1.52 7.94 -1.13
N ALA A 73 -2.42 7.26 -0.43
CA ALA A 73 -3.00 7.69 0.84
C ALA A 73 -2.70 6.66 1.93
N ASN A 74 -2.76 7.06 3.20
CA ASN A 74 -2.53 6.24 4.39
C ASN A 74 -1.16 5.53 4.37
N GLU A 75 -1.11 4.22 4.18
CA GLU A 75 0.11 3.46 4.03
C GLU A 75 0.84 3.85 2.73
N ALA A 76 2.15 3.78 2.76
CA ALA A 76 2.95 3.96 1.55
C ALA A 76 2.69 2.82 0.56
N THR A 77 2.64 3.16 -0.72
CA THR A 77 2.43 2.20 -1.80
C THR A 77 3.48 1.09 -1.75
N GLN A 78 3.05 -0.15 -1.89
CA GLN A 78 3.92 -1.31 -1.94
C GLN A 78 3.96 -1.92 -3.33
N ILE A 79 5.14 -2.41 -3.71
CA ILE A 79 5.33 -3.26 -4.89
C ILE A 79 5.80 -4.64 -4.46
N ARG A 80 5.07 -5.67 -4.86
CA ARG A 80 5.47 -7.07 -4.74
C ARG A 80 6.00 -7.54 -6.08
N LEU A 81 7.26 -7.95 -6.10
CA LEU A 81 7.91 -8.60 -7.24
C LEU A 81 7.91 -10.11 -7.01
N TYR A 82 7.38 -10.87 -7.95
CA TYR A 82 7.32 -12.34 -7.89
C TYR A 82 8.51 -12.99 -8.59
N SER A 83 9.25 -12.23 -9.38
CA SER A 83 10.51 -12.61 -10.00
C SER A 83 11.50 -11.46 -9.92
N ASP A 84 12.78 -11.76 -10.10
CA ASP A 84 13.81 -10.74 -10.25
C ASP A 84 13.50 -9.88 -11.48
N ILE A 85 13.69 -8.58 -11.36
CA ILE A 85 13.58 -7.62 -12.46
C ILE A 85 14.86 -6.81 -12.60
N THR A 86 15.04 -6.18 -13.76
CA THR A 86 16.16 -5.24 -13.98
C THR A 86 15.59 -3.88 -14.36
N ILE A 87 16.03 -2.83 -13.70
CA ILE A 87 15.71 -1.43 -14.00
C ILE A 87 17.04 -0.69 -14.09
N ASP A 88 17.29 0.02 -15.22
CA ASP A 88 18.53 0.75 -15.48
C ASP A 88 19.79 -0.08 -15.10
N ASP A 89 19.90 -1.27 -15.67
CA ASP A 89 21.00 -2.24 -15.45
C ASP A 89 21.16 -2.73 -13.99
N LYS A 90 20.31 -2.27 -13.06
CA LYS A 90 20.30 -2.74 -11.69
C LYS A 90 19.30 -3.87 -11.48
N LYS A 91 19.82 -5.02 -11.05
CA LYS A 91 18.97 -6.17 -10.68
C LYS A 91 18.32 -5.92 -9.33
N ILE A 92 16.98 -6.12 -9.29
CA ILE A 92 16.16 -6.04 -8.08
C ILE A 92 15.58 -7.44 -7.85
N PRO A 93 15.91 -8.10 -6.74
CA PRO A 93 15.41 -9.44 -6.45
C PRO A 93 13.89 -9.48 -6.26
N ALA A 94 13.31 -10.66 -6.46
CA ALA A 94 11.93 -10.92 -6.03
C ALA A 94 11.77 -10.57 -4.54
N GLY A 95 10.67 -9.91 -4.20
CA GLY A 95 10.48 -9.42 -2.84
C GLY A 95 9.34 -8.43 -2.73
N THR A 96 9.13 -7.89 -1.53
CA THR A 96 8.20 -6.79 -1.28
C THR A 96 9.00 -5.55 -0.92
N TYR A 97 8.64 -4.43 -1.51
CA TYR A 97 9.30 -3.16 -1.38
C TYR A 97 8.28 -2.05 -1.21
N THR A 98 8.70 -0.92 -0.66
CA THR A 98 7.87 0.29 -0.67
C THR A 98 8.24 1.14 -1.87
N LEU A 99 7.24 1.66 -2.55
CA LEU A 99 7.38 2.58 -3.68
C LEU A 99 7.07 3.99 -3.19
N PHE A 100 8.09 4.85 -3.24
CA PHE A 100 7.95 6.29 -3.03
C PHE A 100 8.17 7.03 -4.33
N THR A 101 7.70 8.27 -4.39
CA THR A 101 8.00 9.15 -5.51
C THR A 101 8.40 10.53 -5.00
N ILE A 102 9.18 11.25 -5.83
CA ILE A 102 9.42 12.68 -5.66
C ILE A 102 8.87 13.36 -6.92
N PRO A 103 7.66 13.92 -6.86
CA PRO A 103 7.09 14.66 -7.98
C PRO A 103 7.82 15.99 -8.18
N GLU A 104 8.22 16.26 -9.41
CA GLU A 104 8.79 17.52 -9.86
C GLU A 104 7.86 18.14 -10.93
N GLU A 105 8.21 19.26 -11.55
CA GLU A 105 7.29 19.92 -12.50
C GLU A 105 7.08 19.12 -13.80
N ASN A 106 8.15 18.56 -14.35
CA ASN A 106 8.16 17.87 -15.63
C ASN A 106 8.63 16.42 -15.57
N GLU A 107 9.04 15.97 -14.40
CA GLU A 107 9.53 14.63 -14.17
C GLU A 107 9.10 14.13 -12.78
N ILE A 108 9.23 12.84 -12.57
CA ILE A 108 9.01 12.21 -11.28
C ILE A 108 10.16 11.23 -11.00
N THR A 109 10.75 11.34 -9.81
CA THR A 109 11.69 10.34 -9.34
C THR A 109 10.91 9.21 -8.69
N VAL A 110 11.00 8.01 -9.23
CA VAL A 110 10.45 6.78 -8.65
C VAL A 110 11.52 6.12 -7.79
N ILE A 111 11.16 5.74 -6.57
CA ILE A 111 12.06 5.15 -5.59
C ILE A 111 11.53 3.78 -5.17
N ILE A 112 12.34 2.74 -5.29
CA ILE A 112 12.10 1.43 -4.67
C ILE A 112 12.95 1.36 -3.40
N ASN A 113 12.30 1.19 -2.25
CA ASN A 113 12.91 1.21 -0.93
C ASN A 113 12.68 -0.12 -0.21
N SER A 114 13.69 -0.61 0.48
CA SER A 114 13.65 -1.90 1.18
C SER A 114 12.86 -1.91 2.49
N ALA A 115 12.51 -0.74 3.04
CA ALA A 115 11.61 -0.68 4.19
C ALA A 115 10.18 -1.06 3.76
N ILE A 116 9.48 -1.81 4.58
CA ILE A 116 8.10 -2.26 4.34
C ILE A 116 7.18 -1.85 5.49
N ASN A 117 5.86 -1.92 5.27
CA ASN A 117 4.84 -1.57 6.27
C ASN A 117 4.98 -0.14 6.80
N ILE A 118 5.27 0.80 5.90
CA ILE A 118 5.47 2.21 6.23
C ILE A 118 4.14 2.95 6.11
N TRP A 119 3.76 3.67 7.16
CA TRP A 119 2.64 4.59 7.11
C TRP A 119 3.11 6.00 6.71
N GLY A 120 2.57 6.53 5.61
CA GLY A 120 3.02 7.81 5.08
C GLY A 120 4.44 7.74 4.52
N ALA A 121 5.15 8.87 4.58
CA ALA A 121 6.58 8.99 4.25
C ALA A 121 7.42 9.50 5.44
N TYR A 122 6.85 9.51 6.64
CA TYR A 122 7.46 10.14 7.81
C TYR A 122 8.73 9.42 8.30
N SER A 123 8.78 8.11 8.13
CA SER A 123 9.94 7.27 8.50
C SER A 123 10.77 6.84 7.29
N TYR A 124 10.64 7.56 6.17
CA TYR A 124 11.46 7.33 4.99
C TYR A 124 12.94 7.51 5.33
N LYS A 125 13.76 6.60 4.82
CA LYS A 125 15.22 6.59 4.97
C LYS A 125 15.88 6.31 3.63
N SER A 126 16.66 7.27 3.14
CA SER A 126 17.31 7.19 1.83
C SER A 126 18.38 6.09 1.75
N GLU A 127 19.00 5.72 2.87
CA GLU A 127 19.95 4.61 2.94
C GLU A 127 19.32 3.23 2.68
N LYS A 128 18.00 3.16 2.69
CA LYS A 128 17.24 1.96 2.32
C LYS A 128 16.76 1.95 0.87
N ASP A 129 17.11 2.97 0.08
CA ASP A 129 16.76 3.00 -1.33
C ASP A 129 17.57 1.94 -2.09
N ILE A 130 16.84 1.10 -2.82
CA ILE A 130 17.46 0.14 -3.72
C ILE A 130 17.79 0.83 -5.04
N ILE A 131 16.85 1.60 -5.57
CA ILE A 131 17.03 2.34 -6.83
C ILE A 131 16.19 3.61 -6.81
N ARG A 132 16.66 4.62 -7.54
CA ARG A 132 15.94 5.83 -7.92
C ARG A 132 16.00 5.97 -9.43
N VAL A 133 14.86 6.17 -10.06
CA VAL A 133 14.74 6.35 -11.50
C VAL A 133 13.96 7.62 -11.78
N LYS A 134 14.49 8.49 -12.61
CA LYS A 134 13.76 9.67 -13.10
C LYS A 134 13.03 9.31 -14.38
N VAL A 135 11.74 9.63 -14.41
CA VAL A 135 10.89 9.44 -15.58
C VAL A 135 10.16 10.73 -15.93
N PRO A 136 10.02 11.08 -17.21
CA PRO A 136 9.28 12.27 -17.61
C PRO A 136 7.80 12.14 -17.27
N LEU A 137 7.16 13.25 -16.89
CA LEU A 137 5.71 13.32 -16.75
C LEU A 137 5.09 13.50 -18.12
N VAL A 138 4.21 12.59 -18.49
CA VAL A 138 3.38 12.70 -19.69
C VAL A 138 2.00 13.15 -19.26
N LYS A 139 1.51 14.26 -19.85
CA LYS A 139 0.13 14.69 -19.63
C LYS A 139 -0.80 13.69 -20.31
N SER A 140 -1.76 13.18 -19.56
CA SER A 140 -2.86 12.40 -20.12
C SER A 140 -4.07 13.32 -20.31
N ASP A 141 -4.72 13.22 -21.48
CA ASP A 141 -5.99 13.90 -21.73
C ASP A 141 -7.17 13.17 -21.07
N GLU A 142 -6.95 11.96 -20.57
CA GLU A 142 -7.94 11.16 -19.86
C GLU A 142 -7.69 11.19 -18.34
N LEU A 143 -8.72 11.56 -17.59
CA LEU A 143 -8.76 11.29 -16.15
C LEU A 143 -8.94 9.79 -15.95
N SER A 144 -7.91 9.09 -15.49
CA SER A 144 -8.09 7.73 -14.99
C SER A 144 -8.76 7.81 -13.60
N LEU A 145 -10.00 7.40 -13.54
CA LEU A 145 -10.79 7.28 -12.32
C LEU A 145 -10.46 5.98 -11.58
#